data_ba5fe469fb5d74e216879c56b98952be
#
_entry.id   ba5fe469fb5d74e216879c56b98952be
#
_cell.length_a   1.000
_cell.length_b   1.000
_cell.length_c   1.000
_cell.angle_alpha   90.00
_cell.angle_beta   90.00
_cell.angle_gamma   90.00
#
_symmetry.space_group_name_H-M   'P 1'
#
loop_
_entity.id
_entity.type
_entity.pdbx_description
1 polymer ?
#
loop_
_entity_poly.entity_id
_entity_poly.type
_entity_poly.pdbx_seq_one_letter_code
_entity_poly.pdbx_strand_id
1 'polypeptide(L)'
;GRTALSKALKKALLEKYGAICFVYLQPMEKRLLQVDHRIPYEIGGEQDEKNIDCYMLLSPSANRAKSWTCEHCPNWSMRDVEFCANCFWAHPEEYTHIAGRKERQIVLTFTDNEIEDYNKLIELVGLKQAEDTIKQLVADFIQKDDIKG
;
A
#
# COMPACT_ATOMS: atom_id res chain seq x y z
N GLY A 1 14.63 -12.76 21.19
CA GLY A 1 14.65 -12.70 19.76
C GLY A 1 13.40 -12.11 19.15
N ARG A 2 13.47 -11.84 17.89
CA ARG A 2 12.38 -11.28 17.12
C ARG A 2 11.21 -12.26 17.02
N THR A 3 10.03 -11.84 17.46
CA THR A 3 8.81 -12.64 17.37
C THR A 3 8.28 -12.64 15.92
N ALA A 4 7.82 -13.80 15.46
CA ALA A 4 7.19 -13.90 14.14
C ALA A 4 5.90 -13.10 14.13
N LEU A 5 5.65 -12.35 13.05
CA LEU A 5 4.45 -11.54 12.90
C LEU A 5 3.23 -12.43 12.60
N SER A 6 2.08 -12.07 13.14
CA SER A 6 0.86 -12.89 13.06
C SER A 6 0.17 -12.80 11.70
N LYS A 7 -0.59 -13.84 11.39
CA LYS A 7 -1.46 -13.84 10.20
C LYS A 7 -2.59 -12.82 10.31
N ALA A 8 -3.04 -12.54 11.55
CA ALA A 8 -4.07 -11.55 11.79
C ALA A 8 -3.60 -10.14 11.43
N LEU A 9 -2.35 -9.81 11.69
CA LEU A 9 -1.75 -8.53 11.30
C LEU A 9 -1.75 -8.37 9.78
N LYS A 10 -1.30 -9.39 9.06
CA LYS A 10 -1.30 -9.35 7.59
C LYS A 10 -2.71 -9.16 7.04
N LYS A 11 -3.68 -9.87 7.61
CA LYS A 11 -5.08 -9.76 7.21
C LYS A 11 -5.60 -8.34 7.41
N ALA A 12 -5.31 -7.73 8.56
CA ALA A 12 -5.72 -6.37 8.87
C ALA A 12 -5.13 -5.35 7.89
N LEU A 13 -3.85 -5.51 7.52
CA LEU A 13 -3.20 -4.65 6.54
C LEU A 13 -3.81 -4.80 5.15
N LEU A 14 -4.10 -6.04 4.75
CA LEU A 14 -4.76 -6.31 3.47
C LEU A 14 -6.17 -5.72 3.42
N GLU A 15 -6.91 -5.75 4.50
CA GLU A 15 -8.25 -5.18 4.60
C GLU A 15 -8.21 -3.64 4.50
N LYS A 16 -7.24 -3.01 5.14
CA LYS A 16 -7.14 -1.55 5.16
C LYS A 16 -6.58 -0.98 3.86
N TYR A 17 -5.54 -1.59 3.31
CA TYR A 17 -4.78 -1.02 2.19
C TYR A 17 -4.97 -1.76 0.87
N GLY A 18 -5.53 -2.97 0.89
CA GLY A 18 -5.58 -3.83 -0.27
C GLY A 18 -4.26 -4.57 -0.49
N ALA A 19 -4.24 -5.47 -1.46
CA ALA A 19 -3.06 -6.28 -1.76
C ALA A 19 -2.10 -5.51 -2.67
N ILE A 20 -1.37 -4.57 -2.10
CA ILE A 20 -0.41 -3.73 -2.81
C ILE A 20 0.94 -3.72 -2.09
N CYS A 21 2.01 -3.55 -2.86
CA CYS A 21 3.33 -3.24 -2.31
C CYS A 21 3.42 -1.74 -2.05
N PHE A 22 3.76 -1.34 -0.82
CA PHE A 22 3.80 0.07 -0.44
C PHE A 22 4.89 0.86 -1.17
N VAL A 23 5.96 0.19 -1.60
CA VAL A 23 7.04 0.86 -2.35
C VAL A 23 6.63 1.12 -3.79
N TYR A 24 6.12 0.10 -4.48
CA TYR A 24 5.78 0.23 -5.90
C TYR A 24 4.36 0.72 -6.15
N LEU A 25 3.49 0.64 -5.15
CA LEU A 25 2.07 1.01 -5.22
C LEU A 25 1.32 0.27 -6.33
N GLN A 26 1.65 -1.00 -6.51
CA GLN A 26 1.03 -1.86 -7.52
C GLN A 26 0.39 -3.08 -6.88
N PRO A 27 -0.74 -3.55 -7.43
CA PRO A 27 -1.39 -4.77 -6.95
C PRO A 27 -0.48 -5.99 -7.09
N MET A 28 -0.56 -6.87 -6.11
CA MET A 28 0.19 -8.12 -6.08
C MET A 28 -0.66 -9.22 -5.47
N GLU A 29 -0.30 -10.48 -5.72
CA GLU A 29 -0.93 -11.60 -5.04
C GLU A 29 -0.64 -11.51 -3.54
N LYS A 30 -1.69 -11.72 -2.74
CA LYS A 30 -1.60 -11.64 -1.27
C LYS A 30 -0.49 -12.51 -0.70
N ARG A 31 -0.31 -13.72 -1.25
CA ARG A 31 0.69 -14.67 -0.75
C ARG A 31 2.12 -14.19 -0.91
N LEU A 32 2.37 -13.31 -1.89
CA LEU A 32 3.71 -12.78 -2.17
C LEU A 32 4.06 -11.58 -1.29
N LEU A 33 3.06 -10.90 -0.75
CA LEU A 33 3.28 -9.74 0.09
C LEU A 33 3.79 -10.16 1.47
N GLN A 34 4.77 -9.44 1.96
CA GLN A 34 5.40 -9.66 3.26
C GLN A 34 5.11 -8.48 4.17
N VAL A 35 4.81 -8.76 5.43
CA VAL A 35 4.64 -7.71 6.44
C VAL A 35 6.01 -7.32 6.96
N ASP A 36 6.27 -6.03 7.02
CA ASP A 36 7.52 -5.51 7.54
C ASP A 36 7.25 -4.37 8.53
N HIS A 37 8.14 -4.19 9.47
CA HIS A 37 8.12 -3.05 10.38
C HIS A 37 8.46 -1.78 9.57
N ARG A 38 7.73 -0.69 9.78
CA ARG A 38 8.09 0.59 9.17
C ARG A 38 9.47 1.05 9.63
N ILE A 39 9.68 1.03 10.93
CA ILE A 39 11.00 1.26 11.52
C ILE A 39 11.61 -0.10 11.79
N PRO A 40 12.83 -0.40 11.30
CA PRO A 40 13.42 -1.72 11.49
C PRO A 40 13.41 -2.17 12.95
N TYR A 41 13.14 -3.46 13.17
CA TYR A 41 13.11 -4.04 14.51
C TYR A 41 14.39 -3.73 15.31
N GLU A 42 15.53 -3.78 14.65
CA GLU A 42 16.83 -3.48 15.30
C GLU A 42 16.89 -2.07 15.90
N ILE A 43 16.11 -1.14 15.37
CA ILE A 43 16.12 0.27 15.79
C ILE A 43 14.94 0.56 16.71
N GLY A 44 13.73 0.18 16.31
CA GLY A 44 12.51 0.50 17.02
C GLY A 44 12.02 -0.56 18.01
N GLY A 45 12.56 -1.77 17.93
CA GLY A 45 12.13 -2.88 18.76
C GLY A 45 10.75 -3.42 18.37
N GLU A 46 10.15 -4.19 19.26
CA GLU A 46 8.82 -4.74 19.04
C GLU A 46 7.75 -3.66 19.12
N GLN A 47 6.77 -3.78 18.23
CA GLN A 47 5.62 -2.89 18.17
C GLN A 47 4.35 -3.70 18.46
N ASP A 48 3.33 -3.05 19.00
CA ASP A 48 2.03 -3.67 19.22
C ASP A 48 1.35 -3.93 17.86
N GLU A 49 1.03 -5.20 17.58
CA GLU A 49 0.37 -5.58 16.33
C GLU A 49 -1.04 -4.98 16.18
N LYS A 50 -1.64 -4.51 17.27
CA LYS A 50 -2.91 -3.79 17.21
C LYS A 50 -2.75 -2.43 16.54
N ASN A 51 -1.57 -1.85 16.60
CA ASN A 51 -1.24 -0.62 15.90
C ASN A 51 -0.69 -0.97 14.53
N ILE A 52 -1.58 -1.25 13.58
CA ILE A 52 -1.17 -1.69 12.24
C ILE A 52 -0.39 -0.63 11.47
N ASP A 53 -0.47 0.64 11.89
CA ASP A 53 0.28 1.73 11.26
C ASP A 53 1.78 1.68 11.53
N CYS A 54 2.23 0.79 12.41
CA CYS A 54 3.65 0.50 12.61
C CYS A 54 4.21 -0.48 11.58
N TYR A 55 3.37 -1.00 10.69
CA TYR A 55 3.70 -2.05 9.74
C TYR A 55 3.29 -1.67 8.32
N MET A 56 3.80 -2.40 7.36
CA MET A 56 3.47 -2.20 5.95
C MET A 56 3.60 -3.50 5.17
N LEU A 57 3.06 -3.50 3.95
CA LEU A 57 3.12 -4.64 3.03
C LEU A 57 4.15 -4.35 1.95
N LEU A 58 5.09 -5.26 1.76
CA LEU A 58 6.15 -5.12 0.76
C LEU A 58 6.25 -6.38 -0.10
N SER A 59 6.58 -6.17 -1.37
CA SER A 59 7.01 -7.28 -2.23
C SER A 59 8.34 -7.83 -1.71
N PRO A 60 8.70 -9.09 -2.06
CA PRO A 60 10.00 -9.64 -1.67
C PRO A 60 11.17 -8.77 -2.11
N SER A 61 11.13 -8.22 -3.33
CA SER A 61 12.20 -7.35 -3.84
C SER A 61 12.30 -6.03 -3.07
N ALA A 62 11.16 -5.40 -2.77
CA ALA A 62 11.14 -4.16 -1.98
C ALA A 62 11.65 -4.41 -0.56
N ASN A 63 11.25 -5.54 0.05
CA ASN A 63 11.70 -5.90 1.39
C ASN A 63 13.21 -6.10 1.44
N ARG A 64 13.78 -6.78 0.44
CA ARG A 64 15.23 -6.97 0.35
C ARG A 64 15.96 -5.63 0.18
N ALA A 65 15.45 -4.76 -0.69
CA ALA A 65 16.05 -3.44 -0.92
C ALA A 65 16.04 -2.59 0.35
N LYS A 66 14.93 -2.60 1.08
CA LYS A 66 14.81 -1.89 2.36
C LYS A 66 15.80 -2.46 3.38
N SER A 67 15.85 -3.77 3.55
CA SER A 67 16.75 -4.42 4.49
C SER A 67 18.20 -4.06 4.21
N TRP A 68 18.61 -4.16 2.95
CA TRP A 68 19.97 -3.82 2.55
C TRP A 68 20.29 -2.36 2.88
N THR A 69 19.39 -1.44 2.51
CA THR A 69 19.58 -0.01 2.73
C THR A 69 19.66 0.32 4.22
N CYS A 70 18.76 -0.24 5.03
CA CYS A 70 18.74 0.01 6.47
C CYS A 70 20.00 -0.53 7.15
N GLU A 71 20.43 -1.71 6.79
CA GLU A 71 21.64 -2.34 7.37
C GLU A 71 22.92 -1.56 7.05
N HIS A 72 22.94 -0.85 5.91
CA HIS A 72 24.07 -0.02 5.50
C HIS A 72 23.91 1.45 5.88
N CYS A 73 22.80 1.81 6.53
CA CYS A 73 22.55 3.17 7.00
C CYS A 73 23.31 3.41 8.31
N PRO A 74 23.95 4.59 8.48
CA PRO A 74 24.59 4.94 9.75
C PRO A 74 23.67 4.81 10.96
N ASN A 75 22.36 5.01 10.75
CA ASN A 75 21.37 4.91 11.83
C ASN A 75 21.17 3.49 12.35
N TRP A 76 21.62 2.49 11.61
CA TRP A 76 21.58 1.10 12.10
C TRP A 76 22.35 0.97 13.42
N SER A 77 23.43 1.73 13.58
CA SER A 77 24.23 1.77 14.79
C SER A 77 23.76 2.83 15.78
N MET A 78 23.35 4.00 15.29
CA MET A 78 22.89 5.11 16.15
C MET A 78 21.51 4.85 16.78
N ARG A 79 20.67 4.10 16.10
CA ARG A 79 19.33 3.69 16.57
C ARG A 79 18.42 4.87 16.97
N ASP A 80 18.46 5.93 16.18
CA ASP A 80 17.57 7.07 16.36
C ASP A 80 16.24 6.81 15.66
N VAL A 81 15.18 6.59 16.44
CA VAL A 81 13.84 6.29 15.93
C VAL A 81 13.28 7.44 15.11
N GLU A 82 13.54 8.69 15.53
CA GLU A 82 13.04 9.87 14.83
C GLU A 82 13.63 9.99 13.42
N PHE A 83 14.87 9.60 13.23
CA PHE A 83 15.50 9.58 11.92
C PHE A 83 14.74 8.63 11.01
N CYS A 84 14.44 7.42 11.47
CA CYS A 84 13.69 6.43 10.71
C CYS A 84 12.27 6.89 10.41
N ALA A 85 11.61 7.53 11.38
CA ALA A 85 10.23 8.00 11.22
C ALA A 85 10.08 9.00 10.07
N ASN A 86 11.15 9.72 9.74
CA ASN A 86 11.17 10.71 8.64
C ASN A 86 11.81 10.17 7.36
N CYS A 87 12.14 8.88 7.32
CA CYS A 87 12.80 8.25 6.18
C CYS A 87 11.80 7.71 5.17
N PHE A 88 12.16 7.77 3.89
CA PHE A 88 11.37 7.17 2.80
C PHE A 88 10.97 5.72 3.12
N TRP A 89 11.90 4.91 3.63
CA TRP A 89 11.66 3.48 3.84
C TRP A 89 10.63 3.17 4.93
N ALA A 90 10.34 4.14 5.80
CA ALA A 90 9.29 3.96 6.82
C ALA A 90 7.89 4.27 6.26
N HIS A 91 7.79 5.17 5.28
CA HIS A 91 6.52 5.61 4.71
C HIS A 91 6.59 5.74 3.20
N PRO A 92 6.99 4.67 2.48
CA PRO A 92 7.21 4.77 1.03
C PRO A 92 5.94 5.11 0.25
N GLU A 93 4.78 4.72 0.73
CA GLU A 93 3.49 4.98 0.07
C GLU A 93 3.14 6.47 0.01
N GLU A 94 3.76 7.29 0.86
CA GLU A 94 3.51 8.74 0.89
C GLU A 94 4.32 9.52 -0.14
N TYR A 95 5.30 8.87 -0.77
CA TYR A 95 6.20 9.51 -1.73
C TYR A 95 5.74 9.24 -3.16
N THR A 96 4.88 10.10 -3.69
CA THR A 96 4.30 9.93 -5.01
C THR A 96 5.19 10.46 -6.15
N HIS A 97 6.18 11.27 -5.83
CA HIS A 97 7.07 11.87 -6.82
C HIS A 97 8.30 11.01 -7.16
N ILE A 98 8.41 9.83 -6.58
CA ILE A 98 9.50 8.90 -6.89
C ILE A 98 9.36 8.42 -8.34
N ALA A 99 10.49 8.27 -9.03
CA ALA A 99 10.50 7.83 -10.42
C ALA A 99 9.66 6.58 -10.64
N GLY A 100 8.79 6.62 -11.65
CA GLY A 100 7.89 5.51 -11.97
C GLY A 100 6.54 5.55 -11.25
N ARG A 101 6.32 6.48 -10.33
CA ARG A 101 5.05 6.58 -9.59
C ARG A 101 4.08 7.62 -10.16
N LYS A 102 4.10 7.79 -11.49
CA LYS A 102 3.12 8.68 -12.15
C LYS A 102 1.77 8.01 -12.34
N GLU A 103 1.71 6.71 -12.13
CA GLU A 103 0.46 5.96 -12.22
C GLU A 103 0.30 5.07 -10.99
N ARG A 104 -0.93 4.79 -10.68
CA ARG A 104 -1.30 3.87 -9.61
C ARG A 104 -2.36 2.92 -10.16
N GLN A 105 -2.11 1.62 -10.02
CA GLN A 105 -3.05 0.61 -10.47
C GLN A 105 -3.88 0.11 -9.29
N ILE A 106 -5.15 -0.10 -9.53
CA ILE A 106 -6.06 -0.71 -8.55
C ILE A 106 -6.77 -1.89 -9.21
N VAL A 107 -7.19 -2.84 -8.41
CA VAL A 107 -8.02 -3.95 -8.87
C VAL A 107 -9.40 -3.79 -8.23
N LEU A 108 -10.43 -3.68 -9.07
CA LEU A 108 -11.81 -3.66 -8.63
C LEU A 108 -12.44 -5.02 -8.88
N THR A 109 -13.09 -5.56 -7.87
CA THR A 109 -13.81 -6.83 -7.97
C THR A 109 -15.29 -6.57 -7.84
N PHE A 110 -16.04 -6.88 -8.90
CA PHE A 110 -17.49 -6.73 -8.91
C PHE A 110 -18.12 -8.09 -8.58
N THR A 111 -19.03 -8.13 -7.63
CA THR A 111 -19.68 -9.35 -7.18
C THR A 111 -21.20 -9.21 -7.23
N ASP A 112 -21.88 -10.33 -7.43
CA ASP A 112 -23.35 -10.42 -7.43
C ASP A 112 -24.01 -9.38 -8.36
N ASN A 113 -24.86 -8.51 -7.82
CA ASN A 113 -25.55 -7.48 -8.61
C ASN A 113 -24.59 -6.47 -9.25
N GLU A 114 -23.42 -6.28 -8.67
CA GLU A 114 -22.40 -5.39 -9.23
C GLU A 114 -21.89 -5.89 -10.58
N ILE A 115 -21.86 -7.22 -10.79
CA ILE A 115 -21.45 -7.80 -12.07
C ILE A 115 -22.43 -7.38 -13.17
N GLU A 116 -23.73 -7.41 -12.88
CA GLU A 116 -24.75 -7.01 -13.84
C GLU A 116 -24.61 -5.53 -14.22
N ASP A 117 -24.36 -4.68 -13.24
CA ASP A 117 -24.16 -3.26 -13.47
C ASP A 117 -22.92 -2.99 -14.32
N TYR A 118 -21.82 -3.68 -14.03
CA TYR A 118 -20.60 -3.57 -14.80
C TYR A 118 -20.78 -4.06 -16.25
N ASN A 119 -21.43 -5.20 -16.44
CA ASN A 119 -21.73 -5.72 -17.77
C ASN A 119 -22.59 -4.77 -18.58
N LYS A 120 -23.55 -4.14 -17.93
CA LYS A 120 -24.43 -3.14 -18.56
C LYS A 120 -23.65 -1.90 -18.99
N LEU A 121 -22.72 -1.47 -18.18
CA LEU A 121 -21.82 -0.37 -18.52
C LEU A 121 -21.01 -0.71 -19.78
N ILE A 122 -20.45 -1.91 -19.85
CA ILE A 122 -19.68 -2.37 -21.01
C ILE A 122 -20.56 -2.38 -22.27
N GLU A 123 -21.83 -2.85 -22.16
CA GLU A 123 -22.77 -2.83 -23.30
C GLU A 123 -23.03 -1.41 -23.80
N LEU A 124 -23.14 -0.44 -22.87
CA LEU A 124 -23.48 0.93 -23.22
C LEU A 124 -22.29 1.69 -23.84
N VAL A 125 -21.10 1.49 -23.35
CA VAL A 125 -19.95 2.34 -23.74
C VAL A 125 -18.74 1.60 -24.28
N GLY A 126 -18.71 0.28 -24.17
CA GLY A 126 -17.56 -0.54 -24.56
C GLY A 126 -16.55 -0.69 -23.42
N LEU A 127 -15.69 -1.68 -23.53
CA LEU A 127 -14.77 -2.07 -22.44
C LEU A 127 -13.81 -0.95 -22.07
N LYS A 128 -13.19 -0.31 -23.05
CA LYS A 128 -12.24 0.78 -22.80
C LYS A 128 -12.93 2.02 -22.18
N GLN A 129 -14.08 2.40 -22.73
CA GLN A 129 -14.82 3.56 -22.24
C GLN A 129 -15.45 3.29 -20.86
N ALA A 130 -15.69 2.02 -20.51
CA ALA A 130 -16.16 1.66 -19.18
C ALA A 130 -15.12 2.03 -18.12
N GLU A 131 -13.85 1.74 -18.38
CA GLU A 131 -12.75 2.11 -17.51
C GLU A 131 -12.66 3.64 -17.34
N ASP A 132 -12.71 4.38 -18.46
CA ASP A 132 -12.67 5.84 -18.43
C ASP A 132 -13.87 6.44 -17.70
N THR A 133 -15.04 5.81 -17.84
CA THR A 133 -16.26 6.23 -17.12
C THR A 133 -16.10 6.08 -15.61
N ILE A 134 -15.51 4.97 -15.16
CA ILE A 134 -15.25 4.76 -13.73
C ILE A 134 -14.30 5.84 -13.19
N LYS A 135 -13.25 6.16 -13.93
CA LYS A 135 -12.30 7.23 -13.56
C LYS A 135 -13.01 8.58 -13.47
N GLN A 136 -13.91 8.86 -14.42
CA GLN A 136 -14.67 10.12 -14.42
C GLN A 136 -15.60 10.20 -13.22
N LEU A 137 -16.24 9.10 -12.83
CA LEU A 137 -17.10 9.06 -11.65
C LEU A 137 -16.32 9.39 -10.37
N VAL A 138 -15.07 8.91 -10.27
CA VAL A 138 -14.19 9.25 -9.14
C VAL A 138 -13.89 10.75 -9.14
N ALA A 139 -13.52 11.31 -10.29
CA ALA A 139 -13.24 12.74 -10.42
C ALA A 139 -14.44 13.59 -10.06
N ASP A 140 -15.63 13.21 -10.54
CA ASP A 140 -16.89 13.92 -10.29
C ASP A 140 -17.26 13.90 -8.81
N PHE A 141 -17.04 12.76 -8.15
CA PHE A 141 -17.32 12.62 -6.71
C PHE A 141 -16.44 13.57 -5.90
N ILE A 142 -15.14 13.63 -6.20
CA ILE A 142 -14.19 14.49 -5.50
C ILE A 142 -14.55 15.96 -5.69
N GLN A 143 -14.89 16.37 -6.92
CA GLN A 143 -15.30 17.74 -7.23
C GLN A 143 -16.54 18.15 -6.47
N LYS A 144 -17.52 17.25 -6.34
CA LYS A 144 -18.74 17.47 -5.58
C LYS A 144 -18.47 17.70 -4.10
N ASP A 145 -17.54 16.92 -3.53
CA ASP A 145 -17.15 17.02 -2.13
C ASP A 145 -16.45 18.35 -1.86
N ASP A 146 -15.57 18.78 -2.75
CA ASP A 146 -14.87 20.07 -2.65
C ASP A 146 -15.83 21.25 -2.63
N ILE A 147 -16.90 21.18 -3.45
CA ILE A 147 -17.93 22.22 -3.51
C ILE A 147 -18.73 22.29 -2.20
N LYS A 148 -18.96 21.15 -1.55
CA LYS A 148 -19.68 21.06 -0.28
C LYS A 148 -18.84 21.48 0.93
N GLY A 149 -17.54 21.31 0.80
CA GLY A 149 -16.59 21.69 1.83
C GLY A 149 -16.33 23.18 1.84
#